data_75ab9568e3cd31574544eb5709b07980
#
_entry.id   75ab9568e3cd31574544eb5709b07980
#
_cell.length_a   1.000
_cell.length_b   1.000
_cell.length_c   1.000
_cell.angle_alpha   90.00
_cell.angle_beta   90.00
_cell.angle_gamma   90.00
#
_symmetry.space_group_name_H-M   'P 1'
#
loop_
_entity.id
_entity.type
_entity.pdbx_description
1 polymer ?
#
loop_
_entity_poly.entity_id
_entity_poly.type
_entity_poly.pdbx_seq_one_letter_code
_entity_poly.pdbx_strand_id
1 'polypeptide(L)'
;MLLVTMILQAAAGAAFGKVGAALAAAVAALAAAFGISKIGKSTMESIARQPESAGNLRTAMIIAAGMIEGAALFAIIVCLLALVL
;
A
#
# COMPACT_ATOMS: atom_id res chain seq x y z
N MET A 1 -24.37 -12.36 33.13
CA MET A 1 -24.36 -11.10 32.35
C MET A 1 -22.96 -10.56 32.10
N LEU A 2 -22.13 -10.54 33.15
CA LEU A 2 -20.76 -10.04 32.96
C LEU A 2 -19.98 -10.82 31.88
N LEU A 3 -20.06 -12.14 31.93
CA LEU A 3 -19.37 -12.99 30.93
C LEU A 3 -19.87 -12.72 29.52
N VAL A 4 -21.18 -12.59 29.34
CA VAL A 4 -21.77 -12.27 28.03
C VAL A 4 -21.31 -10.91 27.53
N THR A 5 -21.27 -9.92 28.43
CA THR A 5 -20.80 -8.58 28.11
C THR A 5 -19.33 -8.62 27.64
N MET A 6 -18.50 -9.36 28.36
CA MET A 6 -17.08 -9.50 28.01
C MET A 6 -16.89 -10.17 26.65
N ILE A 7 -17.68 -11.19 26.36
CA ILE A 7 -17.64 -11.88 25.05
C ILE A 7 -18.06 -10.92 23.93
N LEU A 8 -19.11 -10.16 24.13
CA LEU A 8 -19.60 -9.19 23.16
C LEU A 8 -18.57 -8.08 22.89
N GLN A 9 -17.91 -7.60 23.94
CA GLN A 9 -16.88 -6.59 23.81
C GLN A 9 -15.67 -7.12 23.04
N ALA A 10 -15.27 -8.36 23.30
CA ALA A 10 -14.17 -9.00 22.58
C ALA A 10 -14.51 -9.16 21.10
N ALA A 11 -15.73 -9.58 20.78
CA ALA A 11 -16.18 -9.73 19.40
C ALA A 11 -16.21 -8.37 18.66
N ALA A 12 -16.70 -7.33 19.32
CA ALA A 12 -16.74 -5.99 18.75
C ALA A 12 -15.32 -5.46 18.51
N GLY A 13 -14.40 -5.67 19.45
CA GLY A 13 -13.01 -5.27 19.30
C GLY A 13 -12.33 -5.98 18.14
N ALA A 14 -12.58 -7.27 17.98
CA ALA A 14 -12.05 -8.04 16.86
C ALA A 14 -12.59 -7.53 15.51
N ALA A 15 -13.89 -7.20 15.45
CA ALA A 15 -14.49 -6.64 14.24
C ALA A 15 -13.89 -5.28 13.89
N PHE A 16 -13.68 -4.41 14.85
CA PHE A 16 -13.02 -3.12 14.64
C PHE A 16 -11.60 -3.30 14.13
N GLY A 17 -10.87 -4.27 14.68
CA GLY A 17 -9.51 -4.57 14.25
C GLY A 17 -9.46 -5.01 12.77
N LYS A 18 -10.40 -5.85 12.35
CA LYS A 18 -10.49 -6.29 10.95
C LYS A 18 -10.79 -5.13 10.01
N VAL A 19 -11.73 -4.27 10.37
CA VAL A 19 -12.06 -3.09 9.57
C VAL A 19 -10.84 -2.16 9.49
N GLY A 20 -10.17 -1.92 10.61
CA GLY A 20 -8.98 -1.09 10.65
C GLY A 20 -7.87 -1.61 9.76
N ALA A 21 -7.60 -2.92 9.82
CA ALA A 21 -6.58 -3.55 8.98
C ALA A 21 -6.94 -3.45 7.50
N ALA A 22 -8.20 -3.68 7.15
CA ALA A 22 -8.66 -3.58 5.77
C ALA A 22 -8.52 -2.15 5.24
N LEU A 23 -8.91 -1.17 6.03
CA LEU A 23 -8.77 0.25 5.66
C LEU A 23 -7.30 0.65 5.52
N ALA A 24 -6.45 0.20 6.43
CA ALA A 24 -5.02 0.49 6.36
C ALA A 24 -4.40 -0.10 5.09
N ALA A 25 -4.77 -1.32 4.74
CA ALA A 25 -4.30 -1.96 3.51
C ALA A 25 -4.78 -1.19 2.27
N ALA A 26 -6.04 -0.75 2.28
CA ALA A 26 -6.59 0.05 1.18
C ALA A 26 -5.85 1.39 1.03
N VAL A 27 -5.54 2.05 2.14
CA VAL A 27 -4.79 3.31 2.13
C VAL A 27 -3.37 3.08 1.60
N ALA A 28 -2.70 2.00 2.01
CA ALA A 28 -1.37 1.66 1.51
C ALA A 28 -1.39 1.43 -0.01
N ALA A 29 -2.39 0.71 -0.51
CA ALA A 29 -2.56 0.47 -1.94
C ALA A 29 -2.82 1.77 -2.70
N LEU A 30 -3.67 2.61 -2.16
CA LEU A 30 -4.00 3.90 -2.76
C LEU A 30 -2.78 4.82 -2.79
N ALA A 31 -2.02 4.87 -1.71
CA ALA A 31 -0.80 5.67 -1.62
C ALA A 31 0.24 5.21 -2.65
N ALA A 32 0.42 3.89 -2.80
CA ALA A 32 1.32 3.33 -3.79
C ALA A 32 0.88 3.69 -5.21
N ALA A 33 -0.41 3.58 -5.49
CA ALA A 33 -0.98 3.91 -6.80
C ALA A 33 -0.71 5.38 -7.15
N PHE A 34 -0.89 6.29 -6.20
CA PHE A 34 -0.59 7.71 -6.40
C PHE A 34 0.88 7.95 -6.68
N GLY A 35 1.75 7.34 -5.89
CA GLY A 35 3.20 7.52 -6.04
C GLY A 35 3.70 6.97 -7.38
N ILE A 36 3.29 5.77 -7.73
CA ILE A 36 3.69 5.12 -8.97
C ILE A 36 3.14 5.86 -10.17
N SER A 37 1.89 6.33 -10.09
CA SER A 37 1.26 7.12 -11.15
C SER A 37 2.06 8.39 -11.45
N LYS A 38 2.49 9.11 -10.42
CA LYS A 38 3.29 10.33 -10.59
C LYS A 38 4.65 10.02 -11.21
N ILE A 39 5.31 8.97 -10.75
CA ILE A 39 6.58 8.54 -11.32
C ILE A 39 6.42 8.15 -12.78
N GLY A 40 5.39 7.38 -13.10
CA GLY A 40 5.12 6.95 -14.47
C GLY A 40 4.86 8.13 -15.40
N LYS A 41 4.01 9.03 -14.99
CA LYS A 41 3.68 10.22 -15.77
C LYS A 41 4.93 11.08 -16.03
N SER A 42 5.70 11.36 -14.98
CA SER A 42 6.90 12.17 -15.08
C SER A 42 7.94 11.51 -15.98
N THR A 43 8.08 10.18 -15.87
CA THR A 43 9.02 9.42 -16.71
C THR A 43 8.62 9.46 -18.18
N MET A 44 7.34 9.26 -18.48
CA MET A 44 6.86 9.32 -19.86
C MET A 44 7.06 10.68 -20.47
N GLU A 45 6.79 11.74 -19.73
CA GLU A 45 7.05 13.10 -20.18
C GLU A 45 8.53 13.35 -20.44
N SER A 46 9.40 12.84 -19.58
CA SER A 46 10.85 12.96 -19.73
C SER A 46 11.36 12.20 -20.94
N ILE A 47 10.85 11.00 -21.17
CA ILE A 47 11.22 10.21 -22.36
C ILE A 47 10.80 10.95 -23.63
N ALA A 48 9.63 11.57 -23.63
CA ALA A 48 9.16 12.33 -24.77
C ALA A 48 10.11 13.51 -25.11
N ARG A 49 10.68 14.14 -24.07
CA ARG A 49 11.63 15.23 -24.26
C ARG A 49 13.05 14.76 -24.56
N GLN A 50 13.41 13.57 -24.07
CA GLN A 50 14.76 13.03 -24.18
C GLN A 50 14.71 11.57 -24.62
N PRO A 51 14.31 11.32 -25.89
CA PRO A 51 14.15 9.93 -26.36
C PRO A 51 15.46 9.12 -26.28
N GLU A 52 16.60 9.78 -26.40
CA GLU A 52 17.92 9.16 -26.30
C GLU A 52 18.21 8.61 -24.90
N SER A 53 17.51 9.09 -23.88
CA SER A 53 17.67 8.65 -22.49
C SER A 53 16.58 7.65 -22.08
N ALA A 54 15.75 7.18 -23.00
CA ALA A 54 14.59 6.34 -22.68
C ALA A 54 14.97 5.10 -21.85
N GLY A 55 16.08 4.45 -22.18
CA GLY A 55 16.54 3.25 -21.47
C GLY A 55 16.88 3.57 -20.01
N ASN A 56 17.63 4.63 -19.77
CA ASN A 56 18.02 5.04 -18.42
C ASN A 56 16.82 5.51 -17.61
N LEU A 57 15.93 6.26 -18.23
CA LEU A 57 14.72 6.77 -17.56
C LEU A 57 13.78 5.62 -17.18
N ARG A 58 13.63 4.63 -18.07
CA ARG A 58 12.82 3.45 -17.77
C ARG A 58 13.39 2.66 -16.59
N THR A 59 14.70 2.47 -16.55
CA THR A 59 15.36 1.76 -15.46
C THR A 59 15.17 2.50 -14.14
N ALA A 60 15.36 3.81 -14.13
CA ALA A 60 15.16 4.63 -12.93
C ALA A 60 13.71 4.56 -12.46
N MET A 61 12.76 4.59 -13.39
CA MET A 61 11.32 4.46 -13.08
C MET A 61 11.02 3.12 -12.41
N ILE A 62 11.53 2.04 -12.96
CA ILE A 62 11.28 0.69 -12.40
C ILE A 62 11.85 0.58 -11.00
N ILE A 63 13.05 1.11 -10.76
CA ILE A 63 13.66 1.09 -9.43
C ILE A 63 12.83 1.90 -8.45
N ALA A 64 12.45 3.11 -8.81
CA ALA A 64 11.66 3.98 -7.95
C ALA A 64 10.28 3.38 -7.65
N ALA A 65 9.61 2.85 -8.68
CA ALA A 65 8.32 2.18 -8.52
C ALA A 65 8.44 0.94 -7.65
N GLY A 66 9.52 0.19 -7.80
CA GLY A 66 9.78 -1.00 -6.98
C GLY A 66 9.98 -0.66 -5.52
N MET A 67 10.62 0.46 -5.20
CA MET A 67 10.79 0.92 -3.83
C MET A 67 9.44 1.26 -3.18
N ILE A 68 8.57 1.93 -3.91
CA ILE A 68 7.21 2.25 -3.43
C ILE A 68 6.40 0.96 -3.26
N GLU A 69 6.45 0.08 -4.24
CA GLU A 69 5.73 -1.18 -4.20
C GLU A 69 6.18 -2.04 -3.03
N GLY A 70 7.49 -2.12 -2.79
CA GLY A 70 8.04 -2.87 -1.68
C GLY A 70 7.56 -2.36 -0.33
N ALA A 71 7.57 -1.05 -0.15
CA ALA A 71 7.06 -0.42 1.08
C ALA A 71 5.57 -0.69 1.27
N ALA A 72 4.78 -0.58 0.19
CA ALA A 72 3.34 -0.81 0.24
C ALA A 72 3.01 -2.27 0.54
N LEU A 73 3.72 -3.21 -0.08
CA LEU A 73 3.54 -4.64 0.20
C LEU A 73 3.88 -4.96 1.64
N PHE A 74 4.94 -4.35 2.19
CA PHE A 74 5.31 -4.54 3.59
C PHE A 74 4.19 -4.05 4.51
N ALA A 75 3.61 -2.89 4.21
CA ALA A 75 2.50 -2.36 4.97
C ALA A 75 1.28 -3.27 4.92
N ILE A 76 0.98 -3.82 3.75
CA ILE A 76 -0.14 -4.74 3.57
C ILE A 76 0.10 -6.05 4.34
N ILE A 77 1.34 -6.54 4.38
CA ILE A 77 1.69 -7.70 5.17
C ILE A 77 1.47 -7.45 6.66
N VAL A 78 1.85 -6.26 7.15
CA VAL A 78 1.57 -5.88 8.55
C VAL A 78 0.06 -5.91 8.83
N CYS A 79 -0.75 -5.41 7.90
CA CYS A 79 -2.21 -5.46 8.02
C CYS A 79 -2.72 -6.91 8.04
N LEU A 80 -2.16 -7.77 7.21
CA LEU A 80 -2.52 -9.19 7.18
C LEU A 80 -2.18 -9.85 8.51
N LEU A 81 -1.01 -9.57 9.06
CA LEU A 81 -0.62 -10.11 10.37
C LEU A 81 -1.56 -9.63 11.47
N ALA A 82 -2.01 -8.39 11.40
CA ALA A 82 -2.98 -7.85 12.35
C ALA A 82 -4.31 -8.59 12.30
N LEU A 83 -4.69 -9.13 11.12
CA LEU A 83 -5.91 -9.91 10.98
C LEU A 83 -5.79 -11.32 11.53
N VAL A 84 -4.63 -11.96 11.39
CA VAL A 84 -4.47 -13.37 11.73
C VAL A 84 -3.81 -13.60 13.10
N LEU A 85 -3.14 -12.63 13.67
CA LEU A 85 -2.56 -12.71 15.01
C LEU A 85 -3.46 -12.03 16.03
#